data_261e0f547c62aff43d53cc6be8b1fc05
#
_entry.id   261e0f547c62aff43d53cc6be8b1fc05
#
_cell.length_a   1.000
_cell.length_b   1.000
_cell.length_c   1.000
_cell.angle_alpha   90.00
_cell.angle_beta   90.00
_cell.angle_gamma   90.00
#
_symmetry.space_group_name_H-M   'P 1'
#
loop_
_entity.id
_entity.type
_entity.pdbx_description
1 polymer ?
#
loop_
_entity_poly.entity_id
_entity_poly.type
_entity_poly.pdbx_seq_one_letter_code
_entity_poly.pdbx_strand_id
1 'polypeptide(L)'
;MSVTVSDVLQLDILNSAKVIAGKNGLDREVLRINFTDCPINPLVDADLVLSGDAFICSFYMNKDMEAKIYDAISFYIQMGSACCIALNEFLPQFPQSVIELADSRDFPIIHIDGTVPYGALIHDISELIISDQSELLLENKIFHLLSKELSDAEQRNIYRHLAPHVQSDYTVVHATFQGLSHRRLQMLKKDVAIQFKVPLFKYLEGAFFVLPCQGQREINNILQQMTPIFSYYAPEHSMGYSSVAAGVKQFSSAFRQALSADEIGGVLGKSPMGYDALSVYQLLLPLKNHQILRNFCSSILDPLIKQDLLETVSVYLECNGDVKRAAGKVGKHENTVRFRIGQAKNLLNLDDYEFIEKVSIALKARDIFGQQMGDD
;
A
#
# COMPACT_ATOMS: atom_id res chain seq x y z
N MET A 1 -3.94 -2.23 8.08
CA MET A 1 -5.24 -1.59 8.37
C MET A 1 -6.06 -2.67 9.05
N SER A 2 -6.78 -2.33 10.10
CA SER A 2 -7.67 -3.28 10.77
C SER A 2 -9.00 -3.39 10.01
N VAL A 3 -9.67 -4.53 10.13
CA VAL A 3 -11.00 -4.74 9.56
C VAL A 3 -11.98 -3.75 10.17
N THR A 4 -12.73 -3.05 9.35
CA THR A 4 -13.76 -2.09 9.79
C THR A 4 -15.18 -2.63 9.59
N VAL A 5 -16.17 -1.98 10.20
CA VAL A 5 -17.58 -2.29 9.94
C VAL A 5 -17.93 -2.09 8.47
N SER A 6 -17.30 -1.11 7.81
CA SER A 6 -17.45 -0.90 6.36
C SER A 6 -16.94 -2.09 5.56
N ASP A 7 -15.82 -2.72 5.95
CA ASP A 7 -15.29 -3.91 5.27
C ASP A 7 -16.19 -5.12 5.48
N VAL A 8 -16.72 -5.29 6.69
CA VAL A 8 -17.70 -6.35 6.99
C VAL A 8 -18.96 -6.22 6.11
N LEU A 9 -19.46 -5.00 5.91
CA LEU A 9 -20.62 -4.74 5.03
C LEU A 9 -20.36 -5.06 3.55
N GLN A 10 -19.10 -5.19 3.13
CA GLN A 10 -18.74 -5.56 1.75
C GLN A 10 -18.74 -7.08 1.50
N LEU A 11 -18.96 -7.91 2.53
CA LEU A 11 -19.09 -9.35 2.36
C LEU A 11 -20.34 -9.68 1.53
N ASP A 12 -20.23 -10.66 0.61
CA ASP A 12 -21.33 -11.02 -0.28
C ASP A 12 -22.58 -11.49 0.50
N ILE A 13 -22.37 -12.12 1.66
CA ILE A 13 -23.45 -12.57 2.54
C ILE A 13 -24.26 -11.39 3.13
N LEU A 14 -23.71 -10.18 3.13
CA LEU A 14 -24.33 -8.95 3.64
C LEU A 14 -24.82 -7.99 2.54
N ASN A 15 -24.91 -8.44 1.29
CA ASN A 15 -25.37 -7.60 0.16
C ASN A 15 -26.77 -6.99 0.37
N SER A 16 -27.65 -7.65 1.15
CA SER A 16 -28.98 -7.16 1.50
C SER A 16 -29.04 -6.37 2.81
N ALA A 17 -27.92 -6.25 3.53
CA ALA A 17 -27.84 -5.57 4.82
C ALA A 17 -28.14 -4.09 4.70
N LYS A 18 -28.79 -3.53 5.75
CA LYS A 18 -29.11 -2.10 5.81
C LYS A 18 -28.60 -1.51 7.13
N VAL A 19 -27.81 -0.46 7.05
CA VAL A 19 -27.44 0.33 8.21
C VAL A 19 -28.61 1.23 8.59
N ILE A 20 -29.21 0.97 9.75
CA ILE A 20 -30.42 1.68 10.22
C ILE A 20 -30.10 2.80 11.21
N ALA A 21 -28.96 2.75 11.90
CA ALA A 21 -28.47 3.79 12.79
C ALA A 21 -26.94 3.81 12.83
N GLY A 22 -26.33 4.87 13.34
CA GLY A 22 -24.89 4.98 13.58
C GLY A 22 -24.04 5.01 12.33
N LYS A 23 -24.50 5.59 11.22
CA LYS A 23 -23.82 5.59 9.91
C LYS A 23 -22.41 6.21 9.92
N ASN A 24 -22.13 7.13 10.84
CA ASN A 24 -20.80 7.75 10.94
C ASN A 24 -19.76 6.83 11.60
N GLY A 25 -20.18 5.72 12.20
CA GLY A 25 -19.29 4.77 12.87
C GLY A 25 -18.88 3.56 12.02
N LEU A 26 -19.01 3.64 10.70
CA LEU A 26 -18.64 2.53 9.81
C LEU A 26 -17.12 2.28 9.72
N ASP A 27 -16.32 3.20 10.18
CA ASP A 27 -14.85 3.09 10.33
C ASP A 27 -14.41 2.43 11.65
N ARG A 28 -15.36 2.07 12.54
CA ARG A 28 -15.06 1.36 13.79
C ARG A 28 -14.41 0.01 13.49
N GLU A 29 -13.36 -0.29 14.26
CA GLU A 29 -12.58 -1.51 14.10
C GLU A 29 -13.33 -2.73 14.61
N VAL A 30 -13.35 -3.82 13.82
CA VAL A 30 -13.93 -5.11 14.16
C VAL A 30 -12.81 -6.10 14.46
N LEU A 31 -12.66 -6.46 15.74
CA LEU A 31 -11.61 -7.36 16.21
C LEU A 31 -12.09 -8.78 16.40
N ARG A 32 -13.38 -8.95 16.67
CA ARG A 32 -14.00 -10.25 16.95
C ARG A 32 -15.48 -10.22 16.60
N ILE A 33 -16.01 -11.38 16.22
CA ILE A 33 -17.45 -11.59 16.13
C ILE A 33 -17.96 -12.29 17.38
N ASN A 34 -19.08 -11.82 17.88
CA ASN A 34 -19.75 -12.38 19.05
C ASN A 34 -21.26 -12.48 18.79
N PHE A 35 -21.95 -13.29 19.54
CA PHE A 35 -23.41 -13.37 19.43
C PHE A 35 -24.06 -13.42 20.82
N THR A 36 -25.26 -12.86 20.94
CA THR A 36 -26.06 -12.96 22.14
C THR A 36 -27.55 -12.88 21.81
N ASP A 37 -28.31 -13.84 22.28
CA ASP A 37 -29.78 -13.89 22.16
C ASP A 37 -30.46 -13.93 23.52
N CYS A 38 -29.69 -13.89 24.60
CA CYS A 38 -30.19 -13.87 25.97
C CYS A 38 -30.29 -12.42 26.49
N PRO A 39 -31.16 -12.13 27.47
CA PRO A 39 -31.14 -10.87 28.18
C PRO A 39 -29.75 -10.61 28.79
N ILE A 40 -29.20 -9.46 28.55
CA ILE A 40 -27.88 -9.08 29.06
C ILE A 40 -27.94 -8.87 30.55
N ASN A 41 -26.98 -9.49 31.27
CA ASN A 41 -26.70 -9.22 32.66
C ASN A 41 -25.34 -8.50 32.77
N PRO A 42 -25.30 -7.17 32.92
CA PRO A 42 -24.03 -6.43 32.92
C PRO A 42 -23.01 -6.89 33.95
N LEU A 43 -23.44 -7.50 35.07
CA LEU A 43 -22.55 -8.01 36.11
C LEU A 43 -21.83 -9.31 35.73
N VAL A 44 -22.40 -10.09 34.81
CA VAL A 44 -21.83 -11.39 34.38
C VAL A 44 -21.20 -11.26 32.99
N ASP A 45 -21.83 -10.46 32.13
CA ASP A 45 -21.48 -10.41 30.70
C ASP A 45 -20.35 -9.40 30.41
N ALA A 46 -20.02 -8.50 31.37
CA ALA A 46 -18.95 -7.51 31.18
C ALA A 46 -17.60 -8.15 30.87
N ASP A 47 -17.29 -9.30 31.43
CA ASP A 47 -16.03 -10.02 31.16
C ASP A 47 -16.03 -10.79 29.82
N LEU A 48 -17.21 -10.98 29.22
CA LEU A 48 -17.39 -11.73 27.95
C LEU A 48 -17.40 -10.79 26.74
N VAL A 49 -17.68 -9.49 26.94
CA VAL A 49 -17.75 -8.48 25.89
C VAL A 49 -16.46 -7.68 25.87
N LEU A 50 -15.81 -7.64 24.72
CA LEU A 50 -14.56 -6.91 24.53
C LEU A 50 -14.78 -5.74 23.57
N SER A 51 -13.92 -4.73 23.70
CA SER A 51 -13.87 -3.64 22.72
C SER A 51 -13.58 -4.20 21.31
N GLY A 52 -14.27 -3.68 20.31
CA GLY A 52 -14.16 -4.15 18.93
C GLY A 52 -14.99 -5.38 18.59
N ASP A 53 -15.84 -5.89 19.49
CA ASP A 53 -16.78 -6.95 19.16
C ASP A 53 -17.86 -6.48 18.18
N ALA A 54 -18.10 -7.22 17.12
CA ALA A 54 -19.31 -7.13 16.30
C ALA A 54 -20.34 -8.14 16.81
N PHE A 55 -21.49 -7.66 17.27
CA PHE A 55 -22.52 -8.54 17.83
C PHE A 55 -23.53 -8.95 16.77
N ILE A 56 -23.86 -10.26 16.74
CA ILE A 56 -25.03 -10.78 16.04
C ILE A 56 -26.11 -11.03 17.10
N CYS A 57 -27.31 -10.49 16.89
CA CYS A 57 -28.44 -10.65 17.80
C CYS A 57 -29.76 -10.78 17.05
N SER A 58 -30.61 -11.74 17.48
CA SER A 58 -31.98 -11.84 16.96
C SER A 58 -32.96 -10.93 17.67
N PHE A 59 -32.65 -10.54 18.90
CA PHE A 59 -33.56 -9.88 19.83
C PHE A 59 -34.88 -10.63 20.09
N TYR A 60 -34.96 -11.90 19.73
CA TYR A 60 -36.18 -12.69 19.84
C TYR A 60 -36.78 -12.66 21.26
N MET A 61 -35.94 -12.82 22.29
CA MET A 61 -36.38 -12.82 23.69
C MET A 61 -36.82 -11.44 24.20
N ASN A 62 -36.42 -10.36 23.54
CA ASN A 62 -36.65 -8.97 23.97
C ASN A 62 -37.51 -8.17 22.99
N LYS A 63 -38.04 -8.80 21.93
CA LYS A 63 -38.74 -8.13 20.80
C LYS A 63 -39.87 -7.19 21.23
N ASP A 64 -40.56 -7.49 22.35
CA ASP A 64 -41.68 -6.74 22.85
C ASP A 64 -41.29 -5.85 24.07
N MET A 65 -39.99 -5.73 24.40
CA MET A 65 -39.44 -5.06 25.56
C MET A 65 -38.44 -3.95 25.16
N GLU A 66 -38.96 -2.78 24.79
CA GLU A 66 -38.13 -1.64 24.36
C GLU A 66 -36.99 -1.33 25.33
N ALA A 67 -37.26 -1.28 26.64
CA ALA A 67 -36.25 -1.02 27.65
C ALA A 67 -35.10 -2.03 27.63
N LYS A 68 -35.39 -3.31 27.36
CA LYS A 68 -34.36 -4.35 27.29
C LYS A 68 -33.50 -4.23 26.03
N ILE A 69 -34.08 -3.83 24.89
CA ILE A 69 -33.33 -3.57 23.66
C ILE A 69 -32.41 -2.35 23.88
N TYR A 70 -32.96 -1.29 24.52
CA TYR A 70 -32.17 -0.09 24.86
C TYR A 70 -31.00 -0.43 25.79
N ASP A 71 -31.25 -1.20 26.87
CA ASP A 71 -30.21 -1.63 27.81
C ASP A 71 -29.12 -2.44 27.09
N ALA A 72 -29.47 -3.34 26.16
CA ALA A 72 -28.55 -4.15 25.41
C ALA A 72 -27.64 -3.29 24.51
N ILE A 73 -28.22 -2.40 23.72
CA ILE A 73 -27.44 -1.50 22.83
C ILE A 73 -26.59 -0.54 23.67
N SER A 74 -27.12 0.01 24.77
CA SER A 74 -26.34 0.86 25.66
C SER A 74 -25.14 0.12 26.24
N PHE A 75 -25.32 -1.13 26.64
CA PHE A 75 -24.24 -1.98 27.14
C PHE A 75 -23.16 -2.22 26.07
N TYR A 76 -23.51 -2.59 24.83
CA TYR A 76 -22.55 -2.78 23.74
C TYR A 76 -21.75 -1.50 23.48
N ILE A 77 -22.42 -0.35 23.47
CA ILE A 77 -21.74 0.95 23.30
C ILE A 77 -20.75 1.21 24.44
N GLN A 78 -21.15 0.97 25.69
CA GLN A 78 -20.28 1.17 26.86
C GLN A 78 -19.05 0.27 26.86
N MET A 79 -19.20 -0.96 26.39
CA MET A 79 -18.09 -1.91 26.26
C MET A 79 -17.17 -1.62 25.05
N GLY A 80 -17.50 -0.62 24.23
CA GLY A 80 -16.70 -0.27 23.06
C GLY A 80 -16.85 -1.22 21.89
N SER A 81 -17.97 -1.93 21.78
CA SER A 81 -18.27 -2.83 20.67
C SER A 81 -18.28 -2.10 19.32
N ALA A 82 -17.97 -2.79 18.24
CA ALA A 82 -17.85 -2.21 16.89
C ALA A 82 -19.23 -1.91 16.28
N CYS A 83 -20.14 -2.88 16.33
CA CYS A 83 -21.49 -2.75 15.76
C CYS A 83 -22.44 -3.81 16.31
N CYS A 84 -23.73 -3.66 16.01
CA CYS A 84 -24.76 -4.69 16.22
C CYS A 84 -25.36 -5.09 14.87
N ILE A 85 -25.33 -6.39 14.54
CA ILE A 85 -25.96 -6.99 13.37
C ILE A 85 -27.21 -7.71 13.83
N ALA A 86 -28.39 -7.19 13.46
CA ALA A 86 -29.67 -7.67 13.94
C ALA A 86 -30.49 -8.32 12.84
N LEU A 87 -31.15 -9.44 13.15
CA LEU A 87 -32.12 -10.09 12.25
C LEU A 87 -33.43 -9.30 12.21
N ASN A 88 -33.85 -8.93 11.00
CA ASN A 88 -35.09 -8.18 10.81
C ASN A 88 -36.36 -9.05 11.00
N GLU A 89 -36.22 -10.38 11.04
CA GLU A 89 -37.35 -11.31 11.19
C GLU A 89 -38.07 -11.15 12.54
N PHE A 90 -37.29 -10.98 13.61
CA PHE A 90 -37.85 -10.89 14.98
C PHE A 90 -37.97 -9.47 15.49
N LEU A 91 -37.18 -8.55 14.97
CA LEU A 91 -37.22 -7.12 15.28
C LEU A 91 -37.18 -6.30 13.98
N PRO A 92 -38.34 -6.20 13.27
CA PRO A 92 -38.38 -5.53 11.98
C PRO A 92 -38.14 -4.01 12.08
N GLN A 93 -38.38 -3.43 13.25
CA GLN A 93 -38.12 -2.02 13.55
C GLN A 93 -37.55 -1.86 14.95
N PHE A 94 -36.47 -1.13 15.05
CA PHE A 94 -35.94 -0.71 16.35
C PHE A 94 -36.74 0.43 16.93
N PRO A 95 -36.88 0.50 18.27
CA PRO A 95 -37.47 1.65 18.95
C PRO A 95 -36.71 2.94 18.60
N GLN A 96 -37.44 4.05 18.49
CA GLN A 96 -36.85 5.33 18.14
C GLN A 96 -35.76 5.78 19.15
N SER A 97 -35.98 5.52 20.44
CA SER A 97 -35.02 5.78 21.51
C SER A 97 -33.69 5.07 21.33
N VAL A 98 -33.69 3.84 20.75
CA VAL A 98 -32.49 3.06 20.45
C VAL A 98 -31.75 3.62 19.23
N ILE A 99 -32.50 4.05 18.20
CA ILE A 99 -31.92 4.68 17.00
C ILE A 99 -31.21 5.97 17.40
N GLU A 100 -31.87 6.83 18.18
CA GLU A 100 -31.30 8.10 18.66
C GLU A 100 -30.06 7.88 19.53
N LEU A 101 -30.07 6.88 20.41
CA LEU A 101 -28.90 6.50 21.20
C LEU A 101 -27.74 6.09 20.28
N ALA A 102 -27.98 5.19 19.32
CA ALA A 102 -26.98 4.66 18.40
C ALA A 102 -26.40 5.76 17.50
N ASP A 103 -27.24 6.64 16.95
CA ASP A 103 -26.81 7.79 16.15
C ASP A 103 -25.98 8.78 16.97
N SER A 104 -26.37 9.06 18.23
CA SER A 104 -25.65 9.97 19.13
C SER A 104 -24.25 9.47 19.52
N ARG A 105 -23.98 8.19 19.33
CA ARG A 105 -22.73 7.49 19.70
C ARG A 105 -21.99 6.92 18.50
N ASP A 106 -22.43 7.23 17.28
CA ASP A 106 -21.87 6.67 16.04
C ASP A 106 -21.72 5.15 16.15
N PHE A 107 -22.75 4.45 16.67
CA PHE A 107 -22.76 3.01 16.85
C PHE A 107 -23.60 2.34 15.76
N PRO A 108 -22.98 1.65 14.77
CA PRO A 108 -23.72 1.05 13.68
C PRO A 108 -24.66 -0.06 14.15
N ILE A 109 -25.96 0.08 13.82
CA ILE A 109 -26.93 -1.01 13.89
C ILE A 109 -27.25 -1.42 12.45
N ILE A 110 -27.03 -2.69 12.14
CA ILE A 110 -27.15 -3.28 10.81
C ILE A 110 -28.27 -4.29 10.82
N HIS A 111 -29.30 -4.08 9.99
CA HIS A 111 -30.34 -5.07 9.76
C HIS A 111 -29.93 -6.03 8.66
N ILE A 112 -30.10 -7.33 8.89
CA ILE A 112 -29.93 -8.40 7.91
C ILE A 112 -31.22 -9.22 7.77
N ASP A 113 -31.38 -9.86 6.61
CA ASP A 113 -32.49 -10.75 6.33
C ASP A 113 -32.39 -12.04 7.17
N GLY A 114 -33.51 -12.54 7.68
CA GLY A 114 -33.57 -13.78 8.46
C GLY A 114 -33.16 -15.05 7.67
N THR A 115 -33.01 -14.93 6.34
CA THR A 115 -32.49 -16.02 5.50
C THR A 115 -30.99 -16.18 5.56
N VAL A 116 -30.26 -15.21 6.15
CA VAL A 116 -28.80 -15.26 6.33
C VAL A 116 -28.42 -16.22 7.47
N PRO A 117 -27.75 -17.36 7.20
CA PRO A 117 -27.40 -18.29 8.27
C PRO A 117 -26.33 -17.71 9.20
N TYR A 118 -26.56 -17.75 10.51
CA TYR A 118 -25.59 -17.29 11.51
C TYR A 118 -24.20 -17.94 11.34
N GLY A 119 -24.17 -19.25 11.10
CA GLY A 119 -22.91 -19.96 10.94
C GLY A 119 -22.08 -19.47 9.77
N ALA A 120 -22.71 -19.13 8.65
CA ALA A 120 -22.04 -18.57 7.48
C ALA A 120 -21.55 -17.14 7.76
N LEU A 121 -22.38 -16.31 8.42
CA LEU A 121 -22.01 -14.94 8.78
C LEU A 121 -20.82 -14.91 9.75
N ILE A 122 -20.85 -15.76 10.78
CA ILE A 122 -19.72 -15.91 11.74
C ILE A 122 -18.46 -16.36 11.00
N HIS A 123 -18.59 -17.35 10.11
CA HIS A 123 -17.47 -17.86 9.31
C HIS A 123 -16.85 -16.76 8.46
N ASP A 124 -17.64 -16.07 7.65
CA ASP A 124 -17.14 -15.08 6.70
C ASP A 124 -16.49 -13.88 7.40
N ILE A 125 -17.09 -13.39 8.48
CA ILE A 125 -16.50 -12.29 9.27
C ILE A 125 -15.24 -12.78 10.00
N SER A 126 -15.23 -13.99 10.57
CA SER A 126 -14.02 -14.53 11.21
C SER A 126 -12.89 -14.74 10.21
N GLU A 127 -13.20 -15.26 9.02
CA GLU A 127 -12.21 -15.41 7.94
C GLU A 127 -11.61 -14.08 7.52
N LEU A 128 -12.45 -13.04 7.39
CA LEU A 128 -11.99 -11.68 7.07
C LEU A 128 -11.00 -11.16 8.13
N ILE A 129 -11.32 -11.31 9.42
CA ILE A 129 -10.47 -10.87 10.55
C ILE A 129 -9.15 -11.67 10.58
N ILE A 130 -9.21 -12.99 10.45
CA ILE A 130 -8.02 -13.87 10.49
C ILE A 130 -7.12 -13.58 9.28
N SER A 131 -7.71 -13.36 8.10
CA SER A 131 -6.98 -13.01 6.88
C SER A 131 -6.23 -11.68 7.06
N ASP A 132 -6.87 -10.65 7.59
CA ASP A 132 -6.23 -9.35 7.85
C ASP A 132 -5.10 -9.46 8.88
N GLN A 133 -5.29 -10.19 9.97
CA GLN A 133 -4.24 -10.44 10.96
C GLN A 133 -3.05 -11.19 10.36
N SER A 134 -3.30 -12.16 9.49
CA SER A 134 -2.27 -12.90 8.78
C SER A 134 -1.50 -12.01 7.81
N GLU A 135 -2.20 -11.11 7.11
CA GLU A 135 -1.57 -10.11 6.24
C GLU A 135 -0.65 -9.15 7.02
N LEU A 136 -1.11 -8.65 8.16
CA LEU A 136 -0.30 -7.79 9.03
C LEU A 136 0.98 -8.48 9.52
N LEU A 137 0.90 -9.77 9.86
CA LEU A 137 2.08 -10.55 10.24
C LEU A 137 3.07 -10.69 9.09
N LEU A 138 2.60 -10.88 7.86
CA LEU A 138 3.45 -10.95 6.67
C LEU A 138 4.04 -9.58 6.31
N GLU A 139 3.26 -8.51 6.40
CA GLU A 139 3.73 -7.14 6.21
C GLU A 139 4.84 -6.79 7.20
N ASN A 140 4.69 -7.15 8.49
CA ASN A 140 5.72 -6.98 9.50
C ASN A 140 7.00 -7.78 9.18
N LYS A 141 6.87 -9.01 8.67
CA LYS A 141 8.04 -9.80 8.22
C LYS A 141 8.78 -9.11 7.07
N ILE A 142 8.05 -8.56 6.11
CA ILE A 142 8.63 -7.79 4.99
C ILE A 142 9.31 -6.52 5.53
N PHE A 143 8.66 -5.80 6.45
CA PHE A 143 9.27 -4.63 7.09
C PHE A 143 10.60 -4.97 7.76
N HIS A 144 10.66 -6.08 8.51
CA HIS A 144 11.91 -6.55 9.11
C HIS A 144 12.98 -6.91 8.07
N LEU A 145 12.59 -7.53 6.96
CA LEU A 145 13.46 -7.88 5.85
C LEU A 145 14.12 -6.63 5.22
N LEU A 146 13.38 -5.53 5.15
CA LEU A 146 13.83 -4.28 4.54
C LEU A 146 14.65 -3.41 5.51
N SER A 147 14.32 -3.41 6.81
CA SER A 147 14.83 -2.44 7.79
C SER A 147 16.01 -2.91 8.63
N LYS A 148 16.25 -4.22 8.75
CA LYS A 148 17.25 -4.80 9.66
C LYS A 148 18.19 -5.76 8.95
N GLU A 149 19.40 -5.91 9.50
CA GLU A 149 20.23 -7.09 9.23
C GLU A 149 19.66 -8.26 10.04
N LEU A 150 19.20 -9.27 9.33
CA LEU A 150 18.60 -10.47 9.90
C LEU A 150 19.64 -11.59 9.99
N SER A 151 19.57 -12.39 11.04
CA SER A 151 20.32 -13.63 11.15
C SER A 151 19.89 -14.63 10.06
N ASP A 152 20.76 -15.57 9.73
CA ASP A 152 20.47 -16.64 8.75
C ASP A 152 19.22 -17.46 9.12
N ALA A 153 18.93 -17.62 10.41
CA ALA A 153 17.75 -18.35 10.88
C ALA A 153 16.45 -17.58 10.62
N GLU A 154 16.45 -16.28 10.89
CA GLU A 154 15.32 -15.38 10.62
C GLU A 154 15.05 -15.27 9.13
N GLN A 155 16.10 -15.08 8.31
CA GLN A 155 15.96 -15.05 6.86
C GLN A 155 15.37 -16.35 6.31
N ARG A 156 15.83 -17.52 6.76
CA ARG A 156 15.26 -18.82 6.38
C ARG A 156 13.80 -18.95 6.76
N ASN A 157 13.42 -18.46 7.95
CA ASN A 157 12.03 -18.52 8.40
C ASN A 157 11.13 -17.65 7.50
N ILE A 158 11.53 -16.40 7.22
CA ILE A 158 10.77 -15.50 6.36
C ILE A 158 10.70 -16.04 4.93
N TYR A 159 11.81 -16.53 4.37
CA TYR A 159 11.87 -17.14 3.05
C TYR A 159 10.84 -18.26 2.88
N ARG A 160 10.74 -19.18 3.87
CA ARG A 160 9.78 -20.30 3.83
C ARG A 160 8.32 -19.83 3.81
N HIS A 161 8.02 -18.67 4.39
CA HIS A 161 6.67 -18.13 4.41
C HIS A 161 6.33 -17.36 3.13
N LEU A 162 7.27 -16.56 2.61
CA LEU A 162 7.02 -15.71 1.46
C LEU A 162 7.29 -16.40 0.12
N ALA A 163 8.16 -17.39 0.09
CA ALA A 163 8.59 -18.05 -1.14
C ALA A 163 8.61 -19.59 -1.05
N PRO A 164 7.58 -20.25 -0.49
CA PRO A 164 7.56 -21.72 -0.37
C PRO A 164 7.52 -22.42 -1.71
N HIS A 165 7.06 -21.76 -2.75
CA HIS A 165 6.95 -22.24 -4.12
C HIS A 165 8.26 -22.12 -4.94
N VAL A 166 9.27 -21.44 -4.39
CA VAL A 166 10.53 -21.17 -5.09
C VAL A 166 11.51 -22.31 -4.82
N GLN A 167 11.88 -23.05 -5.88
CA GLN A 167 12.83 -24.14 -5.84
C GLN A 167 14.10 -23.89 -6.67
N SER A 168 14.15 -22.74 -7.37
CA SER A 168 15.24 -22.35 -8.28
C SER A 168 15.63 -20.90 -8.04
N ASP A 169 16.24 -20.28 -9.05
CA ASP A 169 16.46 -18.85 -9.08
C ASP A 169 15.12 -18.10 -9.12
N TYR A 170 15.12 -16.87 -8.63
CA TYR A 170 13.92 -16.05 -8.53
C TYR A 170 14.26 -14.57 -8.71
N THR A 171 13.24 -13.79 -9.01
CA THR A 171 13.23 -12.34 -8.84
C THR A 171 12.14 -11.93 -7.87
N VAL A 172 12.38 -10.89 -7.10
CA VAL A 172 11.35 -10.22 -6.29
C VAL A 172 10.81 -9.06 -7.09
N VAL A 173 9.50 -8.89 -7.08
CA VAL A 173 8.83 -7.76 -7.70
C VAL A 173 8.08 -6.99 -6.61
N HIS A 174 8.15 -5.67 -6.68
CA HIS A 174 7.32 -4.75 -5.92
C HIS A 174 6.43 -3.98 -6.89
N ALA A 175 5.18 -3.79 -6.54
CA ALA A 175 4.25 -2.96 -7.28
C ALA A 175 3.59 -1.95 -6.32
N THR A 176 3.61 -0.67 -6.67
CA THR A 176 2.91 0.40 -5.96
C THR A 176 1.59 0.69 -6.65
N PHE A 177 0.53 0.93 -5.87
CA PHE A 177 -0.82 1.21 -6.35
C PHE A 177 -1.32 2.54 -5.82
N GLN A 178 -1.89 3.39 -6.68
CA GLN A 178 -2.56 4.60 -6.24
C GLN A 178 -4.06 4.38 -6.11
N GLY A 179 -4.62 4.66 -4.92
CA GLY A 179 -6.07 4.62 -4.68
C GLY A 179 -6.71 3.22 -4.80
N LEU A 180 -5.95 2.14 -4.62
CA LEU A 180 -6.48 0.78 -4.67
C LEU A 180 -7.23 0.44 -3.38
N SER A 181 -8.55 0.22 -3.47
CA SER A 181 -9.34 -0.19 -2.32
C SER A 181 -8.99 -1.62 -1.86
N HIS A 182 -9.24 -1.93 -0.58
CA HIS A 182 -8.99 -3.26 -0.01
C HIS A 182 -9.64 -4.38 -0.85
N ARG A 183 -10.92 -4.23 -1.22
CA ARG A 183 -11.64 -5.21 -2.05
C ARG A 183 -10.96 -5.44 -3.41
N ARG A 184 -10.54 -4.39 -4.10
CA ARG A 184 -9.85 -4.53 -5.39
C ARG A 184 -8.49 -5.19 -5.25
N LEU A 185 -7.78 -4.92 -4.15
CA LEU A 185 -6.52 -5.59 -3.84
C LEU A 185 -6.73 -7.09 -3.62
N GLN A 186 -7.78 -7.51 -2.90
CA GLN A 186 -8.09 -8.93 -2.69
C GLN A 186 -8.45 -9.63 -4.01
N MET A 187 -9.21 -8.96 -4.89
CA MET A 187 -9.49 -9.49 -6.23
C MET A 187 -8.22 -9.62 -7.08
N LEU A 188 -7.35 -8.62 -7.07
CA LEU A 188 -6.05 -8.66 -7.75
C LEU A 188 -5.19 -9.83 -7.22
N LYS A 189 -5.09 -10.00 -5.90
CA LYS A 189 -4.38 -11.12 -5.27
C LYS A 189 -4.90 -12.47 -5.76
N LYS A 190 -6.22 -12.63 -5.79
CA LYS A 190 -6.89 -13.86 -6.25
C LYS A 190 -6.56 -14.16 -7.71
N ASP A 191 -6.71 -13.18 -8.60
CA ASP A 191 -6.46 -13.36 -10.03
C ASP A 191 -5.00 -13.69 -10.32
N VAL A 192 -4.07 -13.00 -9.68
CA VAL A 192 -2.62 -13.28 -9.81
C VAL A 192 -2.28 -14.67 -9.27
N ALA A 193 -2.84 -15.06 -8.12
CA ALA A 193 -2.62 -16.39 -7.56
C ALA A 193 -3.15 -17.51 -8.46
N ILE A 194 -4.32 -17.31 -9.09
CA ILE A 194 -4.92 -18.30 -10.01
C ILE A 194 -4.09 -18.42 -11.29
N GLN A 195 -3.74 -17.27 -11.90
CA GLN A 195 -3.15 -17.24 -13.23
C GLN A 195 -1.65 -17.55 -13.22
N PHE A 196 -0.92 -17.03 -12.23
CA PHE A 196 0.55 -17.16 -12.16
C PHE A 196 1.03 -18.08 -11.04
N LYS A 197 0.13 -18.54 -10.16
CA LYS A 197 0.44 -19.37 -8.97
C LYS A 197 1.45 -18.71 -8.02
N VAL A 198 1.38 -17.38 -7.94
CA VAL A 198 2.26 -16.55 -7.12
C VAL A 198 1.41 -15.74 -6.14
N PRO A 199 1.67 -15.85 -4.83
CA PRO A 199 0.96 -15.02 -3.85
C PRO A 199 1.48 -13.57 -3.86
N LEU A 200 0.56 -12.60 -3.73
CA LEU A 200 0.89 -11.20 -3.48
C LEU A 200 0.83 -10.91 -1.98
N PHE A 201 1.86 -10.26 -1.48
CA PHE A 201 2.00 -9.84 -0.09
C PHE A 201 1.88 -8.33 -0.02
N LYS A 202 0.83 -7.84 0.64
CA LYS A 202 0.62 -6.41 0.87
C LYS A 202 1.80 -5.82 1.63
N TYR A 203 2.23 -4.63 1.24
CA TYR A 203 3.23 -3.83 1.93
C TYR A 203 2.97 -2.35 1.65
N LEU A 204 2.61 -1.59 2.69
CA LEU A 204 2.20 -0.17 2.58
C LEU A 204 1.12 0.03 1.50
N GLU A 205 1.37 0.91 0.53
CA GLU A 205 0.47 1.19 -0.60
C GLU A 205 0.76 0.30 -1.82
N GLY A 206 1.42 -0.83 -1.62
CA GLY A 206 1.81 -1.74 -2.67
C GLY A 206 1.74 -3.21 -2.28
N ALA A 207 2.38 -4.04 -3.10
CA ALA A 207 2.55 -5.46 -2.81
C ALA A 207 3.87 -5.99 -3.35
N PHE A 208 4.44 -6.96 -2.62
CA PHE A 208 5.55 -7.78 -3.08
C PHE A 208 5.07 -9.14 -3.57
N PHE A 209 5.81 -9.71 -4.49
CA PHE A 209 5.69 -11.11 -4.89
C PHE A 209 7.02 -11.66 -5.39
N VAL A 210 7.17 -12.98 -5.29
CA VAL A 210 8.42 -13.66 -5.64
C VAL A 210 8.17 -14.55 -6.85
N LEU A 211 8.83 -14.25 -7.97
CA LEU A 211 8.68 -14.98 -9.21
C LEU A 211 9.84 -15.96 -9.38
N PRO A 212 9.59 -17.28 -9.44
CA PRO A 212 10.60 -18.22 -9.95
C PRO A 212 10.96 -17.87 -11.38
N CYS A 213 12.25 -17.84 -11.72
CA CYS A 213 12.69 -17.48 -13.05
C CYS A 213 14.09 -18.08 -13.35
N GLN A 214 14.37 -18.30 -14.63
CA GLN A 214 15.68 -18.77 -15.09
C GLN A 214 16.49 -17.68 -15.85
N GLY A 215 16.01 -16.43 -15.82
CA GLY A 215 16.71 -15.30 -16.40
C GLY A 215 15.83 -14.15 -16.86
N GLN A 216 16.46 -13.06 -17.31
CA GLN A 216 15.81 -11.79 -17.63
C GLN A 216 14.70 -11.89 -18.70
N ARG A 217 14.82 -12.76 -19.69
CA ARG A 217 13.80 -12.90 -20.73
C ARG A 217 12.49 -13.43 -20.17
N GLU A 218 12.58 -14.39 -19.26
CA GLU A 218 11.39 -14.98 -18.61
C GLU A 218 10.70 -13.95 -17.70
N ILE A 219 11.47 -13.18 -16.92
CA ILE A 219 10.96 -12.08 -16.10
C ILE A 219 10.14 -11.10 -16.96
N ASN A 220 10.74 -10.63 -18.06
CA ASN A 220 10.08 -9.68 -18.95
C ASN A 220 8.78 -10.24 -19.55
N ASN A 221 8.76 -11.50 -19.95
CA ASN A 221 7.56 -12.14 -20.48
C ASN A 221 6.45 -12.24 -19.43
N ILE A 222 6.79 -12.65 -18.20
CA ILE A 222 5.81 -12.77 -17.11
C ILE A 222 5.26 -11.38 -16.75
N LEU A 223 6.10 -10.38 -16.56
CA LEU A 223 5.68 -9.02 -16.23
C LEU A 223 4.81 -8.40 -17.33
N GLN A 224 5.12 -8.67 -18.61
CA GLN A 224 4.29 -8.22 -19.73
C GLN A 224 2.89 -8.83 -19.69
N GLN A 225 2.75 -10.09 -19.27
CA GLN A 225 1.45 -10.74 -19.10
C GLN A 225 0.72 -10.26 -17.85
N MET A 226 1.41 -9.88 -16.80
CA MET A 226 0.83 -9.38 -15.56
C MET A 226 0.34 -7.93 -15.68
N THR A 227 1.04 -7.09 -16.45
CA THR A 227 0.73 -5.65 -16.58
C THR A 227 -0.75 -5.35 -16.90
N PRO A 228 -1.44 -6.04 -17.83
CA PRO A 228 -2.86 -5.80 -18.10
C PRO A 228 -3.76 -6.05 -16.89
N ILE A 229 -3.44 -7.05 -16.07
CA ILE A 229 -4.21 -7.37 -14.86
C ILE A 229 -4.02 -6.26 -13.83
N PHE A 230 -2.78 -5.83 -13.60
CA PHE A 230 -2.50 -4.72 -12.70
C PHE A 230 -3.18 -3.44 -13.17
N SER A 231 -3.12 -3.11 -14.47
CA SER A 231 -3.79 -1.94 -15.04
C SER A 231 -5.30 -1.98 -14.89
N TYR A 232 -5.92 -3.16 -14.92
CA TYR A 232 -7.37 -3.31 -14.71
C TYR A 232 -7.80 -2.95 -13.29
N TYR A 233 -7.04 -3.42 -12.30
CA TYR A 233 -7.35 -3.14 -10.89
C TYR A 233 -6.84 -1.80 -10.40
N ALA A 234 -5.66 -1.39 -10.84
CA ALA A 234 -4.95 -0.16 -10.48
C ALA A 234 -4.37 0.50 -11.74
N PRO A 235 -5.16 1.35 -12.44
CA PRO A 235 -4.69 2.04 -13.66
C PRO A 235 -3.39 2.83 -13.43
N GLU A 236 -3.26 3.45 -12.27
CA GLU A 236 -2.05 4.15 -11.84
C GLU A 236 -1.25 3.23 -10.93
N HIS A 237 -0.34 2.46 -11.53
CA HIS A 237 0.58 1.58 -10.81
C HIS A 237 1.98 1.68 -11.40
N SER A 238 2.97 1.37 -10.58
CA SER A 238 4.33 1.13 -11.01
C SER A 238 4.79 -0.25 -10.56
N MET A 239 5.82 -0.79 -11.19
CA MET A 239 6.44 -2.06 -10.82
C MET A 239 7.96 -1.96 -10.94
N GLY A 240 8.65 -2.48 -9.92
CA GLY A 240 10.09 -2.67 -9.95
C GLY A 240 10.46 -4.11 -9.61
N TYR A 241 11.55 -4.61 -10.16
CA TYR A 241 12.02 -5.97 -9.90
C TYR A 241 13.51 -6.04 -9.62
N SER A 242 13.90 -7.02 -8.81
CA SER A 242 15.29 -7.27 -8.43
C SER A 242 16.09 -7.89 -9.56
N SER A 243 17.42 -7.86 -9.44
CA SER A 243 18.28 -8.82 -10.16
C SER A 243 17.86 -10.25 -9.84
N VAL A 244 18.21 -11.19 -10.73
CA VAL A 244 18.01 -12.63 -10.47
C VAL A 244 18.79 -13.02 -9.23
N ALA A 245 18.13 -13.65 -8.28
CA ALA A 245 18.67 -14.07 -6.99
C ALA A 245 18.54 -15.58 -6.79
N ALA A 246 19.42 -16.15 -5.98
CA ALA A 246 19.41 -17.57 -5.64
C ALA A 246 19.51 -17.78 -4.13
N GLY A 247 18.71 -18.70 -3.61
CA GLY A 247 18.74 -19.12 -2.21
C GLY A 247 18.39 -18.02 -1.21
N VAL A 248 18.54 -18.34 0.07
CA VAL A 248 18.05 -17.50 1.18
C VAL A 248 18.88 -16.23 1.40
N LYS A 249 20.21 -16.31 1.19
CA LYS A 249 21.13 -15.21 1.52
C LYS A 249 20.90 -13.93 0.71
N GLN A 250 20.39 -14.06 -0.51
CA GLN A 250 20.11 -12.90 -1.38
C GLN A 250 18.70 -12.37 -1.21
N PHE A 251 17.85 -13.03 -0.40
CA PHE A 251 16.41 -12.73 -0.29
C PHE A 251 16.13 -11.31 0.18
N SER A 252 16.74 -10.90 1.29
CA SER A 252 16.60 -9.52 1.83
C SER A 252 17.08 -8.47 0.83
N SER A 253 18.21 -8.72 0.17
CA SER A 253 18.74 -7.82 -0.87
C SER A 253 17.78 -7.71 -2.06
N ALA A 254 17.19 -8.81 -2.51
CA ALA A 254 16.24 -8.82 -3.63
C ALA A 254 14.98 -7.98 -3.33
N PHE A 255 14.46 -8.04 -2.09
CA PHE A 255 13.33 -7.18 -1.68
C PHE A 255 13.70 -5.69 -1.73
N ARG A 256 14.87 -5.32 -1.19
CA ARG A 256 15.36 -3.92 -1.25
C ARG A 256 15.58 -3.45 -2.69
N GLN A 257 16.13 -4.30 -3.54
CA GLN A 257 16.34 -4.00 -4.95
C GLN A 257 15.03 -3.76 -5.70
N ALA A 258 14.02 -4.62 -5.48
CA ALA A 258 12.70 -4.47 -6.10
C ALA A 258 12.01 -3.16 -5.69
N LEU A 259 12.03 -2.82 -4.39
CA LEU A 259 11.48 -1.58 -3.88
C LEU A 259 12.19 -0.36 -4.48
N SER A 260 13.51 -0.38 -4.52
CA SER A 260 14.33 0.69 -5.12
C SER A 260 14.05 0.86 -6.62
N ALA A 261 13.88 -0.25 -7.33
CA ALA A 261 13.58 -0.23 -8.75
C ALA A 261 12.19 0.33 -9.04
N ASP A 262 11.18 0.01 -8.21
CA ASP A 262 9.85 0.55 -8.33
C ASP A 262 9.81 2.05 -8.00
N GLU A 263 10.45 2.49 -6.91
CA GLU A 263 10.54 3.90 -6.52
C GLU A 263 11.14 4.76 -7.66
N ILE A 264 12.28 4.36 -8.21
CA ILE A 264 12.93 5.11 -9.29
C ILE A 264 12.16 4.96 -10.61
N GLY A 265 11.61 3.79 -10.88
CA GLY A 265 10.77 3.54 -12.06
C GLY A 265 9.56 4.47 -12.08
N GLY A 266 8.89 4.65 -10.95
CA GLY A 266 7.78 5.60 -10.77
C GLY A 266 8.19 7.04 -11.05
N VAL A 267 9.31 7.50 -10.47
CA VAL A 267 9.83 8.86 -10.70
C VAL A 267 10.20 9.09 -12.16
N LEU A 268 10.80 8.10 -12.83
CA LEU A 268 11.22 8.23 -14.23
C LEU A 268 10.09 7.96 -15.25
N GLY A 269 8.89 7.60 -14.79
CA GLY A 269 7.78 7.18 -15.65
C GLY A 269 8.09 5.92 -16.46
N LYS A 270 8.91 5.01 -15.92
CA LYS A 270 9.35 3.76 -16.54
C LYS A 270 8.93 2.58 -15.68
N SER A 271 7.90 1.88 -16.09
CA SER A 271 7.40 0.69 -15.40
C SER A 271 7.06 -0.42 -16.42
N PRO A 272 7.43 -1.68 -16.16
CA PRO A 272 8.26 -2.17 -15.06
C PRO A 272 9.74 -1.79 -15.19
N MET A 273 10.42 -1.52 -14.04
CA MET A 273 11.84 -1.15 -13.97
C MET A 273 12.64 -2.27 -13.30
N GLY A 274 13.74 -2.69 -13.95
CA GLY A 274 14.68 -3.63 -13.36
C GLY A 274 15.78 -2.95 -12.55
N TYR A 275 16.18 -3.54 -11.41
CA TYR A 275 17.23 -3.00 -10.57
C TYR A 275 18.55 -2.81 -11.33
N ASP A 276 18.93 -3.74 -12.19
CA ASP A 276 20.16 -3.64 -13.00
C ASP A 276 20.15 -2.44 -13.97
N ALA A 277 18.96 -1.98 -14.36
CA ALA A 277 18.79 -0.82 -15.23
C ALA A 277 18.90 0.53 -14.50
N LEU A 278 18.93 0.55 -13.17
CA LEU A 278 19.03 1.77 -12.37
C LEU A 278 20.35 2.51 -12.54
N SER A 279 21.43 1.80 -12.92
CA SER A 279 22.75 2.43 -13.15
C SER A 279 23.19 3.25 -11.91
N VAL A 280 23.50 4.54 -12.09
CA VAL A 280 23.99 5.44 -11.02
C VAL A 280 23.01 5.56 -9.85
N TYR A 281 21.71 5.39 -10.06
CA TYR A 281 20.73 5.45 -8.96
C TYR A 281 20.97 4.37 -7.88
N GLN A 282 21.58 3.21 -8.24
CA GLN A 282 21.96 2.18 -7.25
C GLN A 282 22.95 2.71 -6.21
N LEU A 283 23.82 3.65 -6.61
CA LEU A 283 24.80 4.27 -5.72
C LEU A 283 24.21 5.45 -4.94
N LEU A 284 23.25 6.17 -5.51
CA LEU A 284 22.67 7.36 -4.92
C LEU A 284 21.57 7.04 -3.89
N LEU A 285 20.77 6.00 -4.14
CA LEU A 285 19.65 5.62 -3.26
C LEU A 285 20.04 5.40 -1.79
N PRO A 286 21.13 4.68 -1.46
CA PRO A 286 21.57 4.52 -0.07
C PRO A 286 21.89 5.84 0.63
N LEU A 287 22.20 6.89 -0.14
CA LEU A 287 22.53 8.22 0.34
C LEU A 287 21.34 9.19 0.38
N LYS A 288 20.12 8.73 0.00
CA LYS A 288 18.90 9.57 -0.09
C LYS A 288 18.68 10.45 1.14
N ASN A 289 18.88 9.90 2.33
CA ASN A 289 18.68 10.64 3.58
C ASN A 289 19.97 11.26 4.15
N HIS A 290 21.09 11.18 3.42
CA HIS A 290 22.38 11.64 3.93
C HIS A 290 22.64 13.11 3.54
N GLN A 291 23.03 13.91 4.53
CA GLN A 291 23.29 15.34 4.34
C GLN A 291 24.37 15.63 3.28
N ILE A 292 25.34 14.73 3.10
CA ILE A 292 26.38 14.86 2.08
C ILE A 292 25.76 14.97 0.67
N LEU A 293 24.78 14.11 0.34
CA LEU A 293 24.14 14.14 -0.98
C LEU A 293 23.31 15.41 -1.17
N ARG A 294 22.61 15.87 -0.13
CA ARG A 294 21.86 17.14 -0.16
C ARG A 294 22.79 18.32 -0.39
N ASN A 295 23.87 18.42 0.39
CA ASN A 295 24.86 19.49 0.25
C ASN A 295 25.49 19.50 -1.15
N PHE A 296 25.80 18.32 -1.70
CA PHE A 296 26.32 18.20 -3.05
C PHE A 296 25.31 18.74 -4.09
N CYS A 297 24.04 18.33 -4.00
CA CYS A 297 22.99 18.81 -4.90
C CYS A 297 22.82 20.32 -4.81
N SER A 298 22.68 20.87 -3.61
CA SER A 298 22.52 22.31 -3.39
C SER A 298 23.71 23.11 -3.93
N SER A 299 24.93 22.64 -3.72
CA SER A 299 26.14 23.34 -4.21
C SER A 299 26.18 23.44 -5.74
N ILE A 300 25.58 22.50 -6.47
CA ILE A 300 25.58 22.46 -7.93
C ILE A 300 24.29 23.08 -8.51
N LEU A 301 23.13 22.76 -7.94
CA LEU A 301 21.85 23.13 -8.56
C LEU A 301 21.36 24.51 -8.15
N ASP A 302 21.57 24.95 -6.88
CA ASP A 302 21.07 26.25 -6.41
C ASP A 302 21.64 27.45 -7.21
N PRO A 303 22.92 27.49 -7.56
CA PRO A 303 23.44 28.56 -8.44
C PRO A 303 22.75 28.56 -9.80
N LEU A 304 22.48 27.39 -10.39
CA LEU A 304 21.80 27.25 -11.69
C LEU A 304 20.34 27.68 -11.62
N ILE A 305 19.66 27.37 -10.51
CA ILE A 305 18.27 27.80 -10.26
C ILE A 305 18.22 29.32 -10.14
N LYS A 306 19.06 29.93 -9.31
CA LYS A 306 19.11 31.39 -9.07
C LYS A 306 19.36 32.21 -10.35
N GLN A 307 20.04 31.64 -11.32
CA GLN A 307 20.36 32.31 -12.60
C GLN A 307 19.44 31.85 -13.74
N ASP A 308 18.36 31.14 -13.47
CA ASP A 308 17.42 30.59 -14.48
C ASP A 308 18.13 29.76 -15.56
N LEU A 309 19.16 29.01 -15.21
CA LEU A 309 19.95 28.21 -16.14
C LEU A 309 19.57 26.73 -16.12
N LEU A 310 18.94 26.25 -15.02
CA LEU A 310 18.74 24.83 -14.72
C LEU A 310 17.98 24.09 -15.84
N GLU A 311 16.88 24.65 -16.33
CA GLU A 311 16.09 24.05 -17.40
C GLU A 311 16.92 23.81 -18.66
N THR A 312 17.65 24.83 -19.09
CA THR A 312 18.49 24.74 -20.29
C THR A 312 19.61 23.69 -20.12
N VAL A 313 20.21 23.64 -18.94
CA VAL A 313 21.27 22.68 -18.62
C VAL A 313 20.72 21.27 -18.55
N SER A 314 19.58 21.05 -17.90
CA SER A 314 18.93 19.73 -17.81
C SER A 314 18.63 19.18 -19.21
N VAL A 315 17.98 19.97 -20.05
CA VAL A 315 17.63 19.56 -21.42
C VAL A 315 18.88 19.33 -22.28
N TYR A 316 19.93 20.12 -22.09
CA TYR A 316 21.19 19.90 -22.77
C TYR A 316 21.84 18.55 -22.44
N LEU A 317 21.83 18.18 -21.13
CA LEU A 317 22.36 16.89 -20.68
C LEU A 317 21.46 15.72 -21.11
N GLU A 318 20.13 15.85 -21.10
CA GLU A 318 19.21 14.85 -21.66
C GLU A 318 19.44 14.60 -23.16
N CYS A 319 19.88 15.63 -23.89
CA CYS A 319 20.24 15.53 -25.30
C CYS A 319 21.69 15.03 -25.52
N ASN A 320 22.37 14.50 -24.48
CA ASN A 320 23.77 14.05 -24.54
C ASN A 320 24.74 15.15 -25.04
N GLY A 321 24.51 16.41 -24.69
CA GLY A 321 25.32 17.54 -25.09
C GLY A 321 25.06 18.06 -26.50
N ASP A 322 24.03 17.57 -27.20
CA ASP A 322 23.64 18.07 -28.51
C ASP A 322 22.87 19.41 -28.41
N VAL A 323 23.56 20.50 -28.69
CA VAL A 323 23.01 21.84 -28.61
C VAL A 323 21.81 22.05 -29.54
N LYS A 324 21.84 21.47 -30.76
CA LYS A 324 20.76 21.64 -31.74
C LYS A 324 19.47 20.95 -31.25
N ARG A 325 19.59 19.73 -30.76
CA ARG A 325 18.47 18.99 -30.16
C ARG A 325 17.94 19.71 -28.91
N ALA A 326 18.84 20.19 -28.05
CA ALA A 326 18.46 20.93 -26.85
C ALA A 326 17.74 22.23 -27.19
N ALA A 327 18.23 23.00 -28.19
CA ALA A 327 17.61 24.21 -28.67
C ALA A 327 16.17 24.00 -29.15
N GLY A 328 15.93 22.90 -29.90
CA GLY A 328 14.59 22.51 -30.34
C GLY A 328 13.65 22.16 -29.19
N LYS A 329 14.14 21.48 -28.15
CA LYS A 329 13.32 21.12 -26.97
C LYS A 329 12.98 22.33 -26.08
N VAL A 330 13.96 23.25 -25.86
CA VAL A 330 13.77 24.43 -24.99
C VAL A 330 13.08 25.60 -25.75
N GLY A 331 12.90 25.49 -27.06
CA GLY A 331 12.32 26.58 -27.89
C GLY A 331 13.20 27.82 -27.97
N LYS A 332 14.54 27.68 -27.94
CA LYS A 332 15.52 28.76 -28.02
C LYS A 332 16.46 28.54 -29.21
N HIS A 333 17.13 29.64 -29.65
CA HIS A 333 18.14 29.53 -30.70
C HIS A 333 19.41 28.82 -30.19
N GLU A 334 20.11 28.06 -31.03
CA GLU A 334 21.31 27.32 -30.67
C GLU A 334 22.37 28.19 -29.99
N ASN A 335 22.59 29.40 -30.46
CA ASN A 335 23.55 30.34 -29.87
C ASN A 335 23.16 30.71 -28.43
N THR A 336 21.86 30.86 -28.15
CA THR A 336 21.37 31.13 -26.80
C THR A 336 21.64 29.94 -25.86
N VAL A 337 21.42 28.73 -26.35
CA VAL A 337 21.74 27.53 -25.57
C VAL A 337 23.24 27.42 -25.29
N ARG A 338 24.09 27.61 -26.32
CA ARG A 338 25.57 27.63 -26.13
C ARG A 338 26.01 28.66 -25.11
N PHE A 339 25.44 29.88 -25.19
CA PHE A 339 25.75 30.97 -24.26
C PHE A 339 25.35 30.58 -22.82
N ARG A 340 24.13 30.09 -22.63
CA ARG A 340 23.65 29.67 -21.29
C ARG A 340 24.45 28.52 -20.71
N ILE A 341 24.86 27.53 -21.50
CA ILE A 341 25.75 26.45 -21.04
C ILE A 341 27.12 27.03 -20.66
N GLY A 342 27.69 27.94 -21.43
CA GLY A 342 28.94 28.64 -21.08
C GLY A 342 28.82 29.42 -19.76
N GLN A 343 27.69 30.15 -19.57
CA GLN A 343 27.42 30.83 -18.29
C GLN A 343 27.35 29.82 -17.12
N ALA A 344 26.66 28.69 -17.28
CA ALA A 344 26.53 27.67 -16.25
C ALA A 344 27.89 27.07 -15.84
N LYS A 345 28.77 26.78 -16.84
CA LYS A 345 30.14 26.30 -16.58
C LYS A 345 30.97 27.32 -15.80
N ASN A 346 30.93 28.58 -16.24
CA ASN A 346 31.65 29.68 -15.56
C ASN A 346 31.12 29.92 -14.14
N LEU A 347 29.81 29.88 -13.95
CA LEU A 347 29.16 30.07 -12.65
C LEU A 347 29.60 29.02 -11.63
N LEU A 348 29.72 27.75 -12.09
CA LEU A 348 30.15 26.64 -11.25
C LEU A 348 31.66 26.48 -11.19
N ASN A 349 32.41 27.24 -12.01
CA ASN A 349 33.87 27.13 -12.18
C ASN A 349 34.30 25.69 -12.51
N LEU A 350 33.65 25.06 -13.50
CA LEU A 350 33.88 23.67 -13.92
C LEU A 350 34.32 23.63 -15.39
N ASP A 351 35.24 22.70 -15.70
CA ASP A 351 35.56 22.35 -17.08
C ASP A 351 34.43 21.51 -17.72
N ASP A 352 34.58 21.18 -19.00
CA ASP A 352 33.55 20.49 -19.77
C ASP A 352 33.21 19.08 -19.21
N TYR A 353 34.23 18.36 -18.77
CA TYR A 353 34.07 17.02 -18.23
C TYR A 353 33.44 17.05 -16.84
N GLU A 354 34.00 17.82 -15.92
CA GLU A 354 33.49 17.99 -14.58
C GLU A 354 32.06 18.53 -14.56
N PHE A 355 31.71 19.44 -15.49
CA PHE A 355 30.37 19.99 -15.61
C PHE A 355 29.36 18.88 -15.93
N ILE A 356 29.62 18.08 -16.97
CA ILE A 356 28.72 16.99 -17.36
C ILE A 356 28.58 15.99 -16.22
N GLU A 357 29.67 15.57 -15.59
CA GLU A 357 29.71 14.61 -14.52
C GLU A 357 28.91 15.10 -13.30
N LYS A 358 29.33 16.22 -12.72
CA LYS A 358 28.76 16.72 -11.46
C LYS A 358 27.29 17.13 -11.59
N VAL A 359 26.95 17.84 -12.68
CA VAL A 359 25.55 18.27 -12.89
C VAL A 359 24.65 17.07 -13.19
N SER A 360 25.11 16.08 -13.97
CA SER A 360 24.32 14.86 -14.22
C SER A 360 24.05 14.07 -12.96
N ILE A 361 25.03 13.95 -12.05
CA ILE A 361 24.85 13.30 -10.75
C ILE A 361 23.87 14.10 -9.88
N ALA A 362 24.03 15.43 -9.81
CA ALA A 362 23.17 16.29 -9.02
C ALA A 362 21.70 16.26 -9.49
N LEU A 363 21.46 16.24 -10.81
CA LEU A 363 20.11 16.10 -11.37
C LEU A 363 19.49 14.74 -11.00
N LYS A 364 20.22 13.64 -11.17
CA LYS A 364 19.74 12.31 -10.77
C LYS A 364 19.49 12.19 -9.27
N ALA A 365 20.34 12.80 -8.44
CA ALA A 365 20.12 12.84 -7.01
C ALA A 365 18.87 13.64 -6.65
N ARG A 366 18.58 14.74 -7.35
CA ARG A 366 17.33 15.51 -7.19
C ARG A 366 16.10 14.66 -7.47
N ASP A 367 16.13 13.80 -8.50
CA ASP A 367 15.02 12.90 -8.82
C ASP A 367 14.67 11.97 -7.63
N ILE A 368 15.68 11.54 -6.85
CA ILE A 368 15.49 10.68 -5.66
C ILE A 368 14.83 11.45 -4.49
N PHE A 369 15.11 12.75 -4.36
CA PHE A 369 14.54 13.57 -3.27
C PHE A 369 13.06 13.93 -3.51
N GLY A 370 12.55 13.82 -4.75
CA GLY A 370 11.24 14.30 -5.13
C GLY A 370 11.15 15.84 -5.09
N GLN A 371 9.95 16.38 -5.10
CA GLN A 371 9.72 17.84 -5.07
C GLN A 371 10.08 18.54 -3.75
N GLN A 372 10.64 17.84 -2.77
CA GLN A 372 10.98 18.41 -1.46
C GLN A 372 12.15 19.42 -1.46
N MET A 373 12.83 19.65 -2.57
CA MET A 373 13.92 20.65 -2.70
C MET A 373 13.46 22.01 -3.22
N GLY A 374 12.17 22.31 -3.26
CA GLY A 374 11.64 23.56 -3.82
C GLY A 374 10.97 24.52 -2.85
N ASP A 375 10.83 24.17 -1.57
CA ASP A 375 10.02 24.94 -0.59
C ASP A 375 10.76 25.38 0.69
N ASP A 376 12.09 25.60 0.65
CA ASP A 376 12.82 26.29 1.72
C ASP A 376 13.47 27.60 1.27
#